data_30d151b97398346114a59d4ef8306da2
#
_entry.id   30d151b97398346114a59d4ef8306da2
#
_cell.length_a   1.000
_cell.length_b   1.000
_cell.length_c   1.000
_cell.angle_alpha   90.00
_cell.angle_beta   90.00
_cell.angle_gamma   90.00
#
_symmetry.space_group_name_H-M   'P 1'
#
loop_
_entity.id
_entity.type
_entity.pdbx_description
1 polymer ?
#
loop_
_entity_poly.entity_id
_entity_poly.type
_entity_poly.pdbx_seq_one_letter_code
_entity_poly.pdbx_strand_id
1 'polypeptide(L)'
;MKRLLMLMAVGVMIAGEALAQEPIRIGAMYPLTGGGAIYGVPALAGHQLAIEEINRRGGIMGRKVESIERDDKMNPSAASATMKELITKDKVHIVLGGLSSAVGLGMSEVSKQEKVVYIATIPKSVQITTTKLHPYVFRIASNTDLEGDTMAMLVAKYNLKNLCHLQLDYAYGHDLEAGILKALPKRAPNAKVVLTLKPKLGATDFNAFIPQVMSAGCDGVISGLWGPHFVSWVKQASPLGFFKNVKWISGGEIAAHEIAGELKGEYPDNVVSNTYELWYHAIDDAHRAFQQALAKKLGTPETPQWALLGYNGVMFAAAAIEKARSLDSDKIAAALEGLTIKTPVGPVTIDAKTHQSNTGMFWGPMVKKPGKDYRVMEPVEFIQPKF
;
A
#
# COMPACT_ATOMS: atom_id res chain seq x y z
N MET A 1 37.15 5.59 80.26
CA MET A 1 37.23 6.46 79.06
C MET A 1 37.24 5.54 77.87
N LYS A 2 36.05 5.30 77.28
CA LYS A 2 35.87 4.45 76.09
C LYS A 2 35.64 5.39 74.88
N ARG A 3 36.58 5.38 73.91
CA ARG A 3 36.44 6.14 72.63
C ARG A 3 35.63 5.26 71.66
N LEU A 4 34.50 5.77 71.28
CA LEU A 4 33.64 5.21 70.25
C LEU A 4 34.09 5.71 68.88
N LEU A 5 34.64 4.83 68.02
CA LEU A 5 34.93 5.13 66.62
C LEU A 5 33.65 4.93 65.79
N MET A 6 33.15 6.02 65.21
CA MET A 6 32.04 6.03 64.29
C MET A 6 32.61 5.92 62.90
N LEU A 7 32.46 4.75 62.23
CA LEU A 7 32.77 4.57 60.81
C LEU A 7 31.60 5.12 59.99
N MET A 8 31.81 6.24 59.27
CA MET A 8 30.93 6.70 58.22
C MET A 8 31.25 5.90 56.96
N ALA A 9 30.33 5.01 56.54
CA ALA A 9 30.33 4.39 55.21
C ALA A 9 29.78 5.40 54.21
N VAL A 10 30.65 6.00 53.38
CA VAL A 10 30.24 6.80 52.22
C VAL A 10 29.88 5.85 51.11
N GLY A 11 28.57 5.65 50.89
CA GLY A 11 28.03 4.94 49.75
C GLY A 11 28.19 5.81 48.49
N VAL A 12 29.16 5.52 47.65
CA VAL A 12 29.27 6.10 46.31
C VAL A 12 28.15 5.48 45.46
N MET A 13 27.06 6.20 45.27
CA MET A 13 26.09 5.89 44.19
C MET A 13 26.78 6.21 42.85
N ILE A 14 27.27 5.18 42.20
CA ILE A 14 27.60 5.29 40.76
C ILE A 14 26.29 5.34 40.02
N ALA A 15 25.79 6.53 39.78
CA ALA A 15 24.76 6.76 38.75
C ALA A 15 25.39 6.43 37.40
N GLY A 16 25.27 5.19 36.97
CA GLY A 16 25.59 4.81 35.60
C GLY A 16 24.75 5.66 34.68
N GLU A 17 25.34 6.66 34.02
CA GLU A 17 24.75 7.27 32.85
C GLU A 17 24.51 6.13 31.87
N ALA A 18 23.24 5.72 31.73
CA ALA A 18 22.82 4.84 30.67
C ALA A 18 23.11 5.61 29.37
N LEU A 19 24.23 5.30 28.72
CA LEU A 19 24.53 5.80 27.39
C LEU A 19 23.28 5.53 26.55
N ALA A 20 22.58 6.58 26.17
CA ALA A 20 21.39 6.48 25.34
C ALA A 20 21.83 5.73 24.05
N GLN A 21 21.30 4.53 23.87
CA GLN A 21 21.62 3.74 22.68
C GLN A 21 21.20 4.53 21.44
N GLU A 22 22.04 4.52 20.40
CA GLU A 22 21.74 5.14 19.10
C GLU A 22 20.33 4.72 18.63
N PRO A 23 19.52 5.64 18.11
CA PRO A 23 18.17 5.34 17.66
C PRO A 23 18.19 4.34 16.48
N ILE A 24 17.10 3.62 16.32
CA ILE A 24 16.88 2.79 15.14
C ILE A 24 16.29 3.69 14.05
N ARG A 25 17.02 3.86 12.95
CA ARG A 25 16.63 4.73 11.84
C ARG A 25 15.91 3.94 10.77
N ILE A 26 14.68 4.35 10.45
CA ILE A 26 13.88 3.79 9.36
C ILE A 26 13.75 4.85 8.26
N GLY A 27 14.19 4.53 7.05
CA GLY A 27 13.98 5.37 5.88
C GLY A 27 12.54 5.26 5.38
N ALA A 28 11.86 6.40 5.21
CA ALA A 28 10.52 6.49 4.64
C ALA A 28 10.58 7.22 3.30
N MET A 29 10.24 6.52 2.22
CA MET A 29 10.24 7.08 0.87
C MET A 29 8.85 7.01 0.28
N TYR A 30 8.20 8.15 0.12
CA TYR A 30 6.87 8.29 -0.47
C TYR A 30 6.83 9.51 -1.39
N PRO A 31 5.94 9.58 -2.38
CA PRO A 31 5.73 10.82 -3.12
C PRO A 31 5.05 11.85 -2.20
N LEU A 32 5.76 12.89 -1.82
CA LEU A 32 5.28 13.94 -0.92
C LEU A 32 4.86 15.20 -1.67
N THR A 33 5.19 15.27 -2.97
CA THR A 33 4.84 16.38 -3.87
C THR A 33 4.21 15.89 -5.17
N GLY A 34 3.57 16.80 -5.89
CA GLY A 34 2.92 16.51 -7.18
C GLY A 34 1.70 15.61 -7.06
N GLY A 35 1.30 14.98 -8.16
CA GLY A 35 0.07 14.16 -8.24
C GLY A 35 0.08 12.88 -7.41
N GLY A 36 1.23 12.43 -6.94
CA GLY A 36 1.36 11.27 -6.04
C GLY A 36 1.15 11.60 -4.56
N ALA A 37 1.15 12.88 -4.19
CA ALA A 37 1.07 13.31 -2.79
C ALA A 37 -0.24 12.86 -2.09
N ILE A 38 -1.35 12.76 -2.82
CA ILE A 38 -2.64 12.27 -2.30
C ILE A 38 -2.54 10.83 -1.76
N TYR A 39 -1.50 10.09 -2.12
CA TYR A 39 -1.21 8.73 -1.66
C TYR A 39 -0.05 8.70 -0.67
N GLY A 40 1.04 9.40 -1.00
CA GLY A 40 2.27 9.36 -0.23
C GLY A 40 2.15 10.05 1.12
N VAL A 41 1.49 11.19 1.20
CA VAL A 41 1.29 11.92 2.46
C VAL A 41 0.45 11.10 3.45
N PRO A 42 -0.69 10.50 3.07
CA PRO A 42 -1.40 9.58 3.95
C PRO A 42 -0.59 8.36 4.37
N ALA A 43 0.16 7.75 3.46
CA ALA A 43 1.02 6.60 3.79
C ALA A 43 2.07 6.98 4.84
N LEU A 44 2.70 8.15 4.68
CA LEU A 44 3.64 8.68 5.66
C LEU A 44 2.97 8.96 7.01
N ALA A 45 1.73 9.47 7.03
CA ALA A 45 0.99 9.68 8.28
C ALA A 45 0.76 8.37 9.05
N GLY A 46 0.42 7.28 8.34
CA GLY A 46 0.32 5.94 8.95
C GLY A 46 1.67 5.41 9.45
N HIS A 47 2.73 5.61 8.68
CA HIS A 47 4.10 5.30 9.06
C HIS A 47 4.50 6.01 10.36
N GLN A 48 4.25 7.32 10.44
CA GLN A 48 4.53 8.12 11.63
C GLN A 48 3.68 7.69 12.84
N LEU A 49 2.39 7.34 12.63
CA LEU A 49 1.52 6.82 13.70
C LEU A 49 2.10 5.55 14.32
N ALA A 50 2.57 4.61 13.50
CA ALA A 50 3.21 3.37 13.98
C ALA A 50 4.48 3.66 14.78
N ILE A 51 5.34 4.57 14.33
CA ILE A 51 6.56 4.96 15.06
C ILE A 51 6.21 5.61 16.41
N GLU A 52 5.21 6.49 16.47
CA GLU A 52 4.73 7.10 17.70
C GLU A 52 4.24 6.04 18.71
N GLU A 53 3.51 5.03 18.22
CA GLU A 53 3.04 3.93 19.07
C GLU A 53 4.18 3.06 19.58
N ILE A 54 5.13 2.71 18.74
CA ILE A 54 6.33 1.95 19.12
C ILE A 54 7.12 2.72 20.18
N ASN A 55 7.38 3.99 19.96
CA ASN A 55 8.14 4.82 20.89
C ASN A 55 7.43 5.02 22.24
N ARG A 56 6.09 5.11 22.24
CA ARG A 56 5.29 5.19 23.46
C ARG A 56 5.39 3.90 24.31
N ARG A 57 5.62 2.75 23.64
CA ARG A 57 5.84 1.45 24.32
C ARG A 57 7.30 1.20 24.74
N GLY A 58 8.19 2.19 24.58
CA GLY A 58 9.61 2.08 24.95
C GLY A 58 10.56 1.79 23.79
N GLY A 59 10.06 1.91 22.54
CA GLY A 59 10.87 1.67 21.34
C GLY A 59 11.04 0.20 21.00
N ILE A 60 12.04 -0.11 20.17
CA ILE A 60 12.43 -1.48 19.79
C ILE A 60 13.70 -1.83 20.56
N MET A 61 13.68 -2.92 21.31
CA MET A 61 14.81 -3.33 22.18
C MET A 61 15.28 -2.20 23.12
N GLY A 62 14.37 -1.36 23.63
CA GLY A 62 14.68 -0.22 24.48
C GLY A 62 15.27 1.01 23.75
N ARG A 63 15.35 0.99 22.43
CA ARG A 63 15.88 2.07 21.58
C ARG A 63 14.73 2.82 20.91
N LYS A 64 14.82 4.15 20.87
CA LYS A 64 13.88 4.96 20.09
C LYS A 64 13.99 4.64 18.60
N VAL A 65 12.86 4.75 17.90
CA VAL A 65 12.77 4.66 16.43
C VAL A 65 12.65 6.07 15.87
N GLU A 66 13.47 6.38 14.88
CA GLU A 66 13.45 7.63 14.13
C GLU A 66 13.09 7.36 12.66
N SER A 67 12.23 8.20 12.10
CA SER A 67 11.91 8.23 10.67
C SER A 67 12.81 9.23 9.95
N ILE A 68 13.45 8.79 8.87
CA ILE A 68 14.16 9.68 7.94
C ILE A 68 13.34 9.72 6.64
N GLU A 69 12.63 10.81 6.43
CA GLU A 69 11.63 10.94 5.38
C GLU A 69 12.18 11.60 4.13
N ARG A 70 11.85 11.06 2.95
CA ARG A 70 12.27 11.59 1.64
C ARG A 70 11.15 11.48 0.62
N ASP A 71 11.10 12.44 -0.29
CA ASP A 71 10.19 12.45 -1.44
C ASP A 71 10.77 11.63 -2.59
N ASP A 72 10.05 10.61 -3.06
CA ASP A 72 10.43 9.80 -4.23
C ASP A 72 10.09 10.47 -5.56
N LYS A 73 9.31 11.56 -5.53
CA LYS A 73 8.89 12.39 -6.68
C LYS A 73 8.23 11.61 -7.82
N MET A 74 7.77 10.39 -7.56
CA MET A 74 7.27 9.47 -8.60
C MET A 74 8.29 9.20 -9.72
N ASN A 75 9.57 9.44 -9.46
CA ASN A 75 10.63 9.29 -10.46
C ASN A 75 11.59 8.15 -10.06
N PRO A 76 11.69 7.04 -10.83
CA PRO A 76 12.50 5.88 -10.47
C PRO A 76 13.99 6.20 -10.29
N SER A 77 14.57 7.03 -11.15
CA SER A 77 16.00 7.38 -11.05
C SER A 77 16.29 8.27 -9.84
N ALA A 78 15.45 9.28 -9.58
CA ALA A 78 15.56 10.13 -8.41
C ALA A 78 15.36 9.31 -7.11
N ALA A 79 14.36 8.43 -7.07
CA ALA A 79 14.11 7.55 -5.93
C ALA A 79 15.28 6.62 -5.63
N SER A 80 15.88 6.02 -6.68
CA SER A 80 17.08 5.17 -6.52
C SER A 80 18.25 5.95 -5.94
N ALA A 81 18.53 7.15 -6.42
CA ALA A 81 19.59 8.01 -5.90
C ALA A 81 19.33 8.40 -4.44
N THR A 82 18.10 8.84 -4.12
CA THR A 82 17.70 9.23 -2.77
C THR A 82 17.76 8.05 -1.79
N MET A 83 17.33 6.85 -2.21
CA MET A 83 17.44 5.65 -1.37
C MET A 83 18.90 5.31 -1.06
N LYS A 84 19.80 5.45 -2.05
CA LYS A 84 21.23 5.25 -1.81
C LYS A 84 21.78 6.25 -0.80
N GLU A 85 21.33 7.51 -0.82
CA GLU A 85 21.71 8.51 0.19
C GLU A 85 21.20 8.15 1.58
N LEU A 86 19.93 7.75 1.71
CA LEU A 86 19.37 7.26 2.99
C LEU A 86 20.23 6.16 3.60
N ILE A 87 20.70 5.21 2.78
CA ILE A 87 21.52 4.09 3.24
C ILE A 87 22.94 4.55 3.58
N THR A 88 23.59 5.28 2.68
CA THR A 88 25.03 5.55 2.79
C THR A 88 25.36 6.75 3.66
N LYS A 89 24.51 7.80 3.65
CA LYS A 89 24.72 9.05 4.41
C LYS A 89 23.95 9.05 5.72
N ASP A 90 22.63 8.78 5.65
CA ASP A 90 21.73 8.84 6.80
C ASP A 90 21.80 7.57 7.68
N LYS A 91 22.44 6.50 7.16
CA LYS A 91 22.65 5.23 7.87
C LYS A 91 21.36 4.60 8.39
N VAL A 92 20.32 4.59 7.55
CA VAL A 92 19.07 3.89 7.87
C VAL A 92 19.28 2.38 7.87
N HIS A 93 18.59 1.67 8.77
CA HIS A 93 18.71 0.23 8.93
C HIS A 93 17.74 -0.55 8.02
N ILE A 94 16.66 0.11 7.61
CA ILE A 94 15.62 -0.45 6.72
C ILE A 94 14.95 0.70 5.97
N VAL A 95 14.50 0.46 4.74
CA VAL A 95 13.76 1.45 3.94
C VAL A 95 12.37 0.94 3.66
N LEU A 96 11.36 1.80 3.81
CA LEU A 96 9.96 1.54 3.55
C LEU A 96 9.43 2.52 2.51
N GLY A 97 8.45 2.10 1.70
CA GLY A 97 7.72 3.05 0.87
C GLY A 97 7.63 2.70 -0.61
N GLY A 98 7.72 3.75 -1.41
CA GLY A 98 7.40 3.76 -2.83
C GLY A 98 5.88 3.86 -3.08
N LEU A 99 5.52 4.34 -4.26
CA LEU A 99 4.14 4.31 -4.77
C LEU A 99 4.07 3.60 -6.12
N SER A 100 4.66 4.17 -7.17
CA SER A 100 4.60 3.55 -8.47
C SER A 100 5.44 2.27 -8.53
N SER A 101 4.98 1.29 -9.30
CA SER A 101 5.72 0.03 -9.48
C SER A 101 7.11 0.26 -10.09
N ALA A 102 7.28 1.25 -10.96
CA ALA A 102 8.58 1.59 -11.53
C ALA A 102 9.55 2.15 -10.47
N VAL A 103 9.06 2.97 -9.52
CA VAL A 103 9.82 3.44 -8.35
C VAL A 103 10.19 2.25 -7.47
N GLY A 104 9.21 1.39 -7.14
CA GLY A 104 9.43 0.20 -6.31
C GLY A 104 10.48 -0.75 -6.88
N LEU A 105 10.49 -0.98 -8.19
CA LEU A 105 11.50 -1.78 -8.89
C LEU A 105 12.88 -1.14 -8.82
N GLY A 106 12.97 0.19 -9.01
CA GLY A 106 14.23 0.93 -8.88
C GLY A 106 14.79 0.88 -7.45
N MET A 107 13.95 1.08 -6.44
CA MET A 107 14.33 0.97 -5.02
C MET A 107 14.75 -0.46 -4.67
N SER A 108 14.06 -1.48 -5.18
CA SER A 108 14.42 -2.89 -4.99
C SER A 108 15.82 -3.19 -5.53
N GLU A 109 16.21 -2.64 -6.67
CA GLU A 109 17.55 -2.83 -7.21
C GLU A 109 18.63 -2.18 -6.30
N VAL A 110 18.38 -0.99 -5.77
CA VAL A 110 19.28 -0.36 -4.78
C VAL A 110 19.38 -1.21 -3.50
N SER A 111 18.26 -1.68 -2.99
CA SER A 111 18.20 -2.60 -1.83
C SER A 111 19.09 -3.82 -2.03
N LYS A 112 19.03 -4.43 -3.21
CA LYS A 112 19.88 -5.57 -3.59
C LYS A 112 21.37 -5.23 -3.59
N GLN A 113 21.72 -4.10 -4.19
CA GLN A 113 23.12 -3.66 -4.32
C GLN A 113 23.74 -3.29 -2.97
N GLU A 114 23.00 -2.53 -2.17
CA GLU A 114 23.47 -2.05 -0.85
C GLU A 114 23.24 -3.05 0.30
N LYS A 115 22.53 -4.18 0.02
CA LYS A 115 22.16 -5.22 0.99
C LYS A 115 21.43 -4.65 2.22
N VAL A 116 20.48 -3.77 1.99
CA VAL A 116 19.61 -3.19 3.02
C VAL A 116 18.17 -3.57 2.74
N VAL A 117 17.44 -4.02 3.76
CA VAL A 117 16.04 -4.45 3.61
C VAL A 117 15.18 -3.30 3.11
N TYR A 118 14.42 -3.57 2.06
CA TYR A 118 13.38 -2.71 1.51
C TYR A 118 12.01 -3.39 1.64
N ILE A 119 11.07 -2.73 2.29
CA ILE A 119 9.67 -3.15 2.33
C ILE A 119 8.86 -2.23 1.40
N ALA A 120 8.47 -2.75 0.25
CA ALA A 120 7.56 -2.09 -0.67
C ALA A 120 6.16 -2.05 -0.05
N THR A 121 5.71 -0.85 0.37
CA THR A 121 4.42 -0.72 1.05
C THR A 121 3.25 -0.54 0.09
N ILE A 122 3.44 0.12 -1.05
CA ILE A 122 2.38 0.39 -2.04
C ILE A 122 2.68 -0.23 -3.41
N PRO A 123 3.94 -0.29 -3.93
CA PRO A 123 4.21 -0.80 -5.26
C PRO A 123 3.68 -2.22 -5.48
N LYS A 124 2.94 -2.45 -6.60
CA LYS A 124 2.17 -3.67 -6.82
C LYS A 124 2.69 -4.60 -7.92
N SER A 125 3.66 -4.18 -8.74
CA SER A 125 4.21 -5.03 -9.80
C SER A 125 4.58 -6.42 -9.24
N VAL A 126 4.02 -7.47 -9.81
CA VAL A 126 4.33 -8.85 -9.42
C VAL A 126 5.83 -9.15 -9.55
N GLN A 127 6.53 -8.44 -10.43
CA GLN A 127 7.97 -8.64 -10.66
C GLN A 127 8.81 -8.45 -9.41
N ILE A 128 8.41 -7.55 -8.48
CA ILE A 128 9.15 -7.25 -7.23
C ILE A 128 9.39 -8.54 -6.42
N THR A 129 8.39 -9.41 -6.35
CA THR A 129 8.41 -10.64 -5.54
C THR A 129 8.39 -11.92 -6.39
N THR A 130 8.77 -11.82 -7.68
CA THR A 130 8.94 -12.96 -8.59
C THR A 130 10.25 -12.82 -9.37
N THR A 131 10.23 -12.29 -10.59
CA THR A 131 11.40 -12.22 -11.49
C THR A 131 12.53 -11.32 -10.96
N LYS A 132 12.22 -10.38 -10.06
CA LYS A 132 13.17 -9.47 -9.40
C LYS A 132 13.34 -9.75 -7.92
N LEU A 133 12.82 -10.89 -7.43
CA LEU A 133 12.99 -11.31 -6.05
C LEU A 133 14.48 -11.45 -5.68
N HIS A 134 14.83 -10.97 -4.50
CA HIS A 134 16.14 -11.12 -3.86
C HIS A 134 15.98 -11.07 -2.32
N PRO A 135 16.98 -11.46 -1.51
CA PRO A 135 16.84 -11.62 -0.06
C PRO A 135 16.38 -10.37 0.70
N TYR A 136 16.61 -9.17 0.17
CA TYR A 136 16.37 -7.93 0.90
C TYR A 136 15.08 -7.21 0.49
N VAL A 137 14.25 -7.76 -0.41
CA VAL A 137 12.98 -7.12 -0.81
C VAL A 137 11.78 -7.88 -0.27
N PHE A 138 10.83 -7.14 0.31
CA PHE A 138 9.56 -7.64 0.83
C PHE A 138 8.42 -6.73 0.38
N ARG A 139 7.18 -7.23 0.30
CA ARG A 139 6.04 -6.42 -0.08
C ARG A 139 4.86 -6.61 0.86
N ILE A 140 4.27 -5.47 1.25
CA ILE A 140 3.09 -5.43 2.14
C ILE A 140 1.78 -5.31 1.36
N ALA A 141 1.75 -4.53 0.28
CA ALA A 141 0.57 -4.42 -0.56
C ALA A 141 0.23 -5.74 -1.27
N SER A 142 -0.99 -5.86 -1.78
CA SER A 142 -1.35 -6.87 -2.79
C SER A 142 -0.44 -6.77 -4.02
N ASN A 143 -0.48 -7.75 -4.91
CA ASN A 143 0.22 -7.69 -6.19
C ASN A 143 -0.75 -7.81 -7.38
N THR A 144 -0.25 -7.51 -8.55
CA THR A 144 -1.03 -7.51 -9.79
C THR A 144 -1.60 -8.88 -10.17
N ASP A 145 -0.96 -9.99 -9.80
CA ASP A 145 -1.52 -11.34 -10.00
C ASP A 145 -2.72 -11.60 -9.07
N LEU A 146 -2.60 -11.23 -7.79
CA LEU A 146 -3.69 -11.37 -6.81
C LEU A 146 -4.89 -10.48 -7.16
N GLU A 147 -4.64 -9.24 -7.59
CA GLU A 147 -5.69 -8.33 -8.06
C GLU A 147 -6.33 -8.84 -9.34
N GLY A 148 -5.52 -9.30 -10.29
CA GLY A 148 -5.99 -9.89 -11.54
C GLY A 148 -6.88 -11.10 -11.33
N ASP A 149 -6.50 -11.99 -10.40
CA ASP A 149 -7.32 -13.17 -10.03
C ASP A 149 -8.67 -12.75 -9.42
N THR A 150 -8.66 -11.76 -8.52
CA THR A 150 -9.89 -11.23 -7.92
C THR A 150 -10.79 -10.55 -8.96
N MET A 151 -10.21 -9.74 -9.85
CA MET A 151 -10.96 -9.10 -10.93
C MET A 151 -11.58 -10.13 -11.88
N ALA A 152 -10.86 -11.20 -12.21
CA ALA A 152 -11.40 -12.31 -13.02
C ALA A 152 -12.54 -13.07 -12.30
N MET A 153 -12.47 -13.25 -10.97
CA MET A 153 -13.59 -13.76 -10.18
C MET A 153 -14.82 -12.85 -10.27
N LEU A 154 -14.63 -11.52 -10.22
CA LEU A 154 -15.73 -10.56 -10.37
C LEU A 154 -16.31 -10.57 -11.78
N VAL A 155 -15.51 -10.76 -12.83
CA VAL A 155 -16.00 -10.99 -14.20
C VAL A 155 -16.99 -12.15 -14.23
N ALA A 156 -16.65 -13.29 -13.60
CA ALA A 156 -17.54 -14.43 -13.49
C ALA A 156 -18.80 -14.11 -12.66
N LYS A 157 -18.63 -13.47 -11.51
CA LYS A 157 -19.73 -13.08 -10.59
C LYS A 157 -20.78 -12.20 -11.28
N TYR A 158 -20.36 -11.29 -12.15
CA TYR A 158 -21.23 -10.41 -12.92
C TYR A 158 -21.60 -10.95 -14.31
N ASN A 159 -21.18 -12.19 -14.64
CA ASN A 159 -21.47 -12.87 -15.91
C ASN A 159 -21.07 -12.06 -17.16
N LEU A 160 -19.96 -11.32 -17.10
CA LEU A 160 -19.46 -10.51 -18.20
C LEU A 160 -18.82 -11.42 -19.28
N LYS A 161 -19.01 -11.06 -20.55
CA LYS A 161 -18.58 -11.88 -21.70
C LYS A 161 -17.55 -11.18 -22.60
N ASN A 162 -17.80 -9.92 -22.89
CA ASN A 162 -16.94 -9.13 -23.77
C ASN A 162 -16.26 -8.03 -22.97
N LEU A 163 -14.96 -8.16 -22.79
CA LEU A 163 -14.21 -7.30 -21.89
C LEU A 163 -13.36 -6.30 -22.69
N CYS A 164 -13.40 -5.04 -22.28
CA CYS A 164 -12.40 -4.07 -22.66
C CYS A 164 -11.37 -3.95 -21.51
N HIS A 165 -10.08 -4.10 -21.84
CA HIS A 165 -8.99 -3.78 -20.94
C HIS A 165 -8.57 -2.33 -21.11
N LEU A 166 -8.48 -1.59 -20.01
CA LEU A 166 -8.01 -0.21 -19.96
C LEU A 166 -6.96 -0.06 -18.85
N GLN A 167 -5.69 -0.10 -19.23
CA GLN A 167 -4.55 -0.08 -18.33
C GLN A 167 -3.62 1.09 -18.66
N LEU A 168 -2.95 1.65 -17.65
CA LEU A 168 -1.91 2.64 -17.89
C LEU A 168 -0.65 1.98 -18.45
N ASP A 169 0.02 2.64 -19.41
CA ASP A 169 1.22 2.16 -20.08
C ASP A 169 2.47 2.30 -19.19
N TYR A 170 2.59 1.42 -18.19
CA TYR A 170 3.77 1.27 -17.32
C TYR A 170 3.72 -0.09 -16.57
N ALA A 171 4.74 -0.39 -15.76
CA ALA A 171 4.92 -1.71 -15.13
C ALA A 171 3.66 -2.24 -14.42
N TYR A 172 2.95 -1.43 -13.62
CA TYR A 172 1.71 -1.86 -12.96
C TYR A 172 0.62 -2.26 -13.96
N GLY A 173 0.37 -1.42 -14.97
CA GLY A 173 -0.69 -1.70 -15.94
C GLY A 173 -0.40 -2.95 -16.78
N HIS A 174 0.86 -3.14 -17.19
CA HIS A 174 1.28 -4.34 -17.94
C HIS A 174 1.16 -5.61 -17.09
N ASP A 175 1.62 -5.56 -15.84
CA ASP A 175 1.58 -6.71 -14.94
C ASP A 175 0.14 -7.04 -14.52
N LEU A 176 -0.73 -6.04 -14.32
CA LEU A 176 -2.15 -6.26 -14.01
C LEU A 176 -2.89 -6.89 -15.19
N GLU A 177 -2.65 -6.41 -16.40
CA GLU A 177 -3.18 -7.05 -17.62
C GLU A 177 -2.75 -8.52 -17.71
N ALA A 178 -1.46 -8.79 -17.53
CA ALA A 178 -0.93 -10.15 -17.55
C ALA A 178 -1.58 -11.03 -16.46
N GLY A 179 -1.74 -10.51 -15.24
CA GLY A 179 -2.41 -11.21 -14.15
C GLY A 179 -3.87 -11.55 -14.45
N ILE A 180 -4.63 -10.62 -15.04
CA ILE A 180 -6.00 -10.83 -15.47
C ILE A 180 -6.07 -11.88 -16.58
N LEU A 181 -5.26 -11.76 -17.62
CA LEU A 181 -5.23 -12.71 -18.74
C LEU A 181 -4.85 -14.12 -18.30
N LYS A 182 -3.98 -14.25 -17.31
CA LYS A 182 -3.61 -15.52 -16.67
C LYS A 182 -4.79 -16.14 -15.89
N ALA A 183 -5.61 -15.31 -15.24
CA ALA A 183 -6.69 -15.76 -14.37
C ALA A 183 -8.01 -16.03 -15.13
N LEU A 184 -8.32 -15.29 -16.19
CA LEU A 184 -9.57 -15.39 -16.94
C LEU A 184 -9.93 -16.82 -17.39
N PRO A 185 -9.03 -17.62 -18.00
CA PRO A 185 -9.37 -18.99 -18.46
C PRO A 185 -9.85 -19.88 -17.30
N LYS A 186 -9.34 -19.65 -16.10
CA LYS A 186 -9.68 -20.42 -14.90
C LYS A 186 -10.92 -19.91 -14.19
N ARG A 187 -11.08 -18.58 -14.10
CA ARG A 187 -12.13 -17.93 -13.29
C ARG A 187 -13.38 -17.61 -14.09
N ALA A 188 -13.22 -17.20 -15.34
CA ALA A 188 -14.31 -16.77 -16.23
C ALA A 188 -14.08 -17.28 -17.67
N PRO A 189 -14.10 -18.61 -17.91
CA PRO A 189 -13.69 -19.20 -19.18
C PRO A 189 -14.55 -18.77 -20.39
N ASN A 190 -15.74 -18.23 -20.15
CA ASN A 190 -16.63 -17.72 -21.21
C ASN A 190 -16.42 -16.24 -21.52
N ALA A 191 -15.53 -15.56 -20.81
CA ALA A 191 -15.21 -14.16 -21.05
C ALA A 191 -14.02 -14.04 -22.02
N LYS A 192 -14.06 -13.05 -22.88
CA LYS A 192 -12.98 -12.73 -23.82
C LYS A 192 -12.67 -11.24 -23.81
N VAL A 193 -11.40 -10.88 -23.97
CA VAL A 193 -10.97 -9.53 -24.18
C VAL A 193 -11.14 -9.18 -25.65
N VAL A 194 -11.92 -8.15 -25.96
CA VAL A 194 -12.22 -7.70 -27.33
C VAL A 194 -11.48 -6.42 -27.69
N LEU A 195 -11.02 -5.66 -26.68
CA LEU A 195 -10.24 -4.44 -26.86
C LEU A 195 -9.25 -4.26 -25.70
N THR A 196 -8.03 -3.83 -26.03
CA THR A 196 -7.04 -3.41 -25.02
C THR A 196 -6.55 -2.01 -25.36
N LEU A 197 -6.60 -1.11 -24.39
CA LEU A 197 -6.13 0.28 -24.52
C LEU A 197 -5.13 0.58 -23.39
N LYS A 198 -4.05 1.30 -23.74
CA LYS A 198 -2.96 1.64 -22.82
C LYS A 198 -2.61 3.13 -22.92
N PRO A 199 -3.41 4.04 -22.33
CA PRO A 199 -3.02 5.42 -22.20
C PRO A 199 -1.74 5.57 -21.36
N LYS A 200 -0.93 6.56 -21.68
CA LYS A 200 0.33 6.83 -20.96
C LYS A 200 0.06 7.17 -19.48
N LEU A 201 0.98 6.78 -18.61
CA LEU A 201 0.99 7.27 -17.23
C LEU A 201 1.07 8.81 -17.24
N GLY A 202 0.18 9.46 -16.49
CA GLY A 202 0.05 10.92 -16.48
C GLY A 202 -0.92 11.49 -17.53
N ALA A 203 -1.57 10.63 -18.34
CA ALA A 203 -2.62 11.09 -19.26
C ALA A 203 -3.79 11.71 -18.49
N THR A 204 -4.26 12.87 -18.95
CA THR A 204 -5.44 13.58 -18.44
C THR A 204 -6.54 13.71 -19.46
N ASP A 205 -6.25 13.43 -20.74
CA ASP A 205 -7.20 13.43 -21.86
C ASP A 205 -7.44 12.00 -22.35
N PHE A 206 -8.69 11.56 -22.29
CA PHE A 206 -9.15 10.25 -22.69
C PHE A 206 -10.15 10.30 -23.86
N ASN A 207 -10.39 11.47 -24.46
CA ASN A 207 -11.36 11.66 -25.53
C ASN A 207 -11.11 10.74 -26.74
N ALA A 208 -9.87 10.40 -27.04
CA ALA A 208 -9.54 9.46 -28.11
C ALA A 208 -9.83 7.98 -27.74
N PHE A 209 -9.88 7.63 -26.47
CA PHE A 209 -10.07 6.26 -25.98
C PHE A 209 -11.53 5.92 -25.70
N ILE A 210 -12.31 6.86 -25.15
CA ILE A 210 -13.71 6.66 -24.75
C ILE A 210 -14.58 6.14 -25.90
N PRO A 211 -14.58 6.75 -27.10
CA PRO A 211 -15.37 6.23 -28.23
C PRO A 211 -14.97 4.83 -28.68
N GLN A 212 -13.69 4.47 -28.56
CA GLN A 212 -13.21 3.14 -28.91
C GLN A 212 -13.84 2.08 -27.98
N VAL A 213 -13.87 2.33 -26.65
CA VAL A 213 -14.50 1.43 -25.70
C VAL A 213 -16.01 1.35 -25.94
N MET A 214 -16.67 2.50 -26.20
CA MET A 214 -18.11 2.55 -26.44
C MET A 214 -18.53 1.78 -27.71
N SER A 215 -17.69 1.77 -28.75
CA SER A 215 -17.98 1.08 -30.03
C SER A 215 -17.56 -0.40 -30.03
N ALA A 216 -16.72 -0.83 -29.09
CA ALA A 216 -16.17 -2.19 -29.05
C ALA A 216 -17.20 -3.28 -28.61
N GLY A 217 -18.38 -2.89 -28.15
CA GLY A 217 -19.41 -3.83 -27.70
C GLY A 217 -19.05 -4.55 -26.40
N CYS A 218 -18.26 -3.93 -25.51
CA CYS A 218 -17.92 -4.48 -24.21
C CYS A 218 -19.13 -4.39 -23.27
N ASP A 219 -19.41 -5.45 -22.52
CA ASP A 219 -20.33 -5.46 -21.39
C ASP A 219 -19.61 -5.18 -20.06
N GLY A 220 -18.27 -5.34 -20.05
CA GLY A 220 -17.41 -5.02 -18.93
C GLY A 220 -16.12 -4.30 -19.32
N VAL A 221 -15.69 -3.35 -18.50
CA VAL A 221 -14.36 -2.75 -18.54
C VAL A 221 -13.58 -3.22 -17.34
N ILE A 222 -12.39 -3.79 -17.59
CA ILE A 222 -11.44 -4.16 -16.55
C ILE A 222 -10.31 -3.13 -16.57
N SER A 223 -10.14 -2.40 -15.47
CA SER A 223 -9.28 -1.24 -15.45
C SER A 223 -8.34 -1.19 -14.26
N GLY A 224 -7.09 -0.77 -14.53
CA GLY A 224 -6.12 -0.33 -13.53
C GLY A 224 -5.95 1.19 -13.53
N LEU A 225 -6.91 1.95 -14.06
CA LEU A 225 -6.90 3.40 -13.86
C LEU A 225 -7.10 3.71 -12.38
N TRP A 226 -6.25 4.55 -11.83
CA TRP A 226 -6.25 4.95 -10.44
C TRP A 226 -6.19 6.48 -10.31
N GLY A 227 -6.61 7.01 -9.18
CA GLY A 227 -6.49 8.41 -8.83
C GLY A 227 -7.01 9.38 -9.88
N PRO A 228 -6.21 10.40 -10.23
CA PRO A 228 -6.60 11.43 -11.19
C PRO A 228 -6.94 10.88 -12.58
N HIS A 229 -6.39 9.71 -12.97
CA HIS A 229 -6.71 9.10 -14.26
C HIS A 229 -8.17 8.62 -14.31
N PHE A 230 -8.64 7.96 -13.24
CA PHE A 230 -10.05 7.56 -13.15
C PHE A 230 -10.98 8.77 -13.06
N VAL A 231 -10.61 9.77 -12.26
CA VAL A 231 -11.37 11.03 -12.14
C VAL A 231 -11.52 11.71 -13.50
N SER A 232 -10.43 11.85 -14.26
CA SER A 232 -10.45 12.43 -15.60
C SER A 232 -11.29 11.60 -16.57
N TRP A 233 -11.19 10.26 -16.50
CA TRP A 233 -12.04 9.38 -17.29
C TRP A 233 -13.53 9.60 -16.99
N VAL A 234 -13.90 9.63 -15.71
CA VAL A 234 -15.31 9.85 -15.30
C VAL A 234 -15.85 11.17 -15.82
N LYS A 235 -15.09 12.28 -15.63
CA LYS A 235 -15.51 13.61 -16.08
C LYS A 235 -15.74 13.69 -17.59
N GLN A 236 -14.95 12.94 -18.39
CA GLN A 236 -15.07 12.92 -19.84
C GLN A 236 -16.09 11.89 -20.37
N ALA A 237 -16.21 10.74 -19.73
CA ALA A 237 -17.05 9.64 -20.20
C ALA A 237 -18.49 9.72 -19.71
N SER A 238 -18.76 10.25 -18.49
CA SER A 238 -20.09 10.29 -17.90
C SER A 238 -21.10 11.11 -18.73
N PRO A 239 -20.75 12.29 -19.30
CA PRO A 239 -21.65 13.05 -20.16
C PRO A 239 -22.10 12.27 -21.41
N LEU A 240 -21.29 11.31 -21.87
CA LEU A 240 -21.58 10.45 -23.02
C LEU A 240 -22.45 9.24 -22.65
N GLY A 241 -22.85 9.09 -21.36
CA GLY A 241 -23.64 7.96 -20.89
C GLY A 241 -22.85 6.65 -20.79
N PHE A 242 -21.52 6.70 -20.80
CA PHE A 242 -20.63 5.54 -20.80
C PHE A 242 -20.99 4.47 -19.77
N PHE A 243 -21.15 4.87 -18.50
CA PHE A 243 -21.38 3.95 -17.38
C PHE A 243 -22.80 3.35 -17.32
N LYS A 244 -23.71 3.74 -18.23
CA LYS A 244 -25.06 3.15 -18.28
C LYS A 244 -25.06 1.73 -18.82
N ASN A 245 -24.13 1.40 -19.72
CA ASN A 245 -24.15 0.18 -20.50
C ASN A 245 -22.98 -0.77 -20.19
N VAL A 246 -22.01 -0.36 -19.37
CA VAL A 246 -20.84 -1.17 -19.03
C VAL A 246 -20.69 -1.32 -17.52
N LYS A 247 -20.30 -2.51 -17.07
CA LYS A 247 -19.83 -2.75 -15.73
C LYS A 247 -18.35 -2.41 -15.67
N TRP A 248 -17.96 -1.51 -14.76
CA TRP A 248 -16.56 -1.17 -14.54
C TRP A 248 -16.02 -1.94 -13.34
N ILE A 249 -14.99 -2.77 -13.55
CA ILE A 249 -14.26 -3.49 -12.50
C ILE A 249 -12.86 -2.90 -12.43
N SER A 250 -12.50 -2.33 -11.28
CA SER A 250 -11.21 -1.66 -11.08
C SER A 250 -10.37 -2.29 -9.98
N GLY A 251 -9.09 -2.55 -10.29
CA GLY A 251 -8.03 -2.81 -9.32
C GLY A 251 -7.26 -1.56 -8.87
N GLY A 252 -7.69 -0.37 -9.30
CA GLY A 252 -6.99 0.91 -9.05
C GLY A 252 -7.38 1.64 -7.77
N GLU A 253 -7.95 0.95 -6.77
CA GLU A 253 -8.39 1.50 -5.46
C GLU A 253 -9.27 2.74 -5.57
N ILE A 254 -10.11 2.78 -6.59
CA ILE A 254 -11.00 3.94 -6.82
C ILE A 254 -12.19 3.99 -5.85
N ALA A 255 -12.37 2.98 -5.00
CA ALA A 255 -13.32 3.00 -3.88
C ALA A 255 -12.80 3.79 -2.67
N ALA A 256 -11.53 4.16 -2.68
CA ALA A 256 -10.90 4.95 -1.61
C ALA A 256 -11.58 6.31 -1.44
N HIS A 257 -11.56 6.80 -0.19
CA HIS A 257 -12.14 8.09 0.15
C HIS A 257 -11.60 9.22 -0.74
N GLU A 258 -10.30 9.22 -1.02
CA GLU A 258 -9.62 10.24 -1.82
C GLU A 258 -10.23 10.41 -3.22
N ILE A 259 -10.76 9.32 -3.79
CA ILE A 259 -11.38 9.34 -5.13
C ILE A 259 -12.90 9.51 -5.04
N ALA A 260 -13.55 8.76 -4.12
CA ALA A 260 -14.99 8.87 -3.93
C ALA A 260 -15.40 10.27 -3.43
N GLY A 261 -14.57 10.89 -2.57
CA GLY A 261 -14.77 12.25 -2.07
C GLY A 261 -14.50 13.34 -3.11
N GLU A 262 -13.56 13.13 -4.03
CA GLU A 262 -13.31 14.06 -5.14
C GLU A 262 -14.47 14.08 -6.14
N LEU A 263 -14.95 12.89 -6.53
CA LEU A 263 -16.05 12.75 -7.49
C LEU A 263 -17.43 13.03 -6.90
N LYS A 264 -17.62 12.82 -5.61
CA LYS A 264 -18.89 13.06 -4.91
C LYS A 264 -20.09 12.48 -5.69
N GLY A 265 -21.10 13.31 -5.98
CA GLY A 265 -22.29 12.94 -6.75
C GLY A 265 -22.03 12.55 -8.21
N GLU A 266 -20.85 12.92 -8.76
CA GLU A 266 -20.41 12.54 -10.12
C GLU A 266 -19.85 11.12 -10.20
N TYR A 267 -19.58 10.48 -9.06
CA TYR A 267 -19.08 9.10 -9.05
C TYR A 267 -20.10 8.18 -9.72
N PRO A 268 -19.72 7.44 -10.80
CA PRO A 268 -20.69 6.74 -11.64
C PRO A 268 -21.31 5.51 -10.95
N ASP A 269 -22.46 5.10 -11.47
CA ASP A 269 -23.06 3.79 -11.19
C ASP A 269 -22.28 2.67 -11.91
N ASN A 270 -22.61 1.42 -11.59
CA ASN A 270 -22.02 0.22 -12.22
C ASN A 270 -20.50 0.05 -12.00
N VAL A 271 -19.92 0.69 -11.00
CA VAL A 271 -18.52 0.53 -10.61
C VAL A 271 -18.38 -0.47 -9.48
N VAL A 272 -17.47 -1.42 -9.64
CA VAL A 272 -16.98 -2.34 -8.61
C VAL A 272 -15.48 -2.08 -8.43
N SER A 273 -15.03 -1.88 -7.21
CA SER A 273 -13.64 -1.57 -6.94
C SER A 273 -13.16 -2.12 -5.59
N ASN A 274 -11.93 -1.84 -5.30
CA ASN A 274 -11.20 -2.26 -4.11
C ASN A 274 -10.67 -1.06 -3.32
N THR A 275 -10.29 -1.33 -2.08
CA THR A 275 -9.53 -0.42 -1.22
C THR A 275 -8.92 -1.21 -0.05
N TYR A 276 -7.89 -0.68 0.60
CA TYR A 276 -7.31 -1.27 1.81
C TYR A 276 -8.02 -0.83 3.09
N GLU A 277 -8.71 0.29 3.04
CA GLU A 277 -9.36 0.92 4.20
C GLU A 277 -10.72 1.48 3.81
N LEU A 278 -11.69 1.34 4.71
CA LEU A 278 -13.01 1.95 4.60
C LEU A 278 -13.33 2.64 5.92
N TRP A 279 -13.03 3.92 6.02
CA TRP A 279 -13.16 4.72 7.24
C TRP A 279 -14.54 4.64 7.93
N TYR A 280 -15.59 4.31 7.17
CA TYR A 280 -16.96 4.12 7.66
C TYR A 280 -17.30 2.66 8.00
N HIS A 281 -16.37 1.71 7.84
CA HIS A 281 -16.58 0.27 8.03
C HIS A 281 -15.39 -0.36 8.75
N ALA A 282 -15.54 -0.61 10.04
CA ALA A 282 -14.55 -1.34 10.81
C ALA A 282 -14.93 -2.81 10.94
N ILE A 283 -14.00 -3.73 10.68
CA ILE A 283 -14.25 -5.18 10.77
C ILE A 283 -14.24 -5.69 12.22
N ASP A 284 -13.50 -5.02 13.11
CA ASP A 284 -13.41 -5.31 14.53
C ASP A 284 -12.98 -4.08 15.36
N ASP A 285 -12.83 -4.26 16.67
CA ASP A 285 -12.43 -3.17 17.57
C ASP A 285 -10.98 -2.71 17.36
N ALA A 286 -10.07 -3.60 16.92
CA ALA A 286 -8.70 -3.23 16.62
C ALA A 286 -8.63 -2.31 15.40
N HIS A 287 -9.41 -2.63 14.36
CA HIS A 287 -9.54 -1.78 13.18
C HIS A 287 -10.15 -0.41 13.55
N ARG A 288 -11.22 -0.41 14.36
CA ARG A 288 -11.85 0.83 14.86
C ARG A 288 -10.87 1.69 15.66
N ALA A 289 -10.05 1.08 16.50
CA ALA A 289 -9.04 1.80 17.28
C ALA A 289 -7.98 2.46 16.39
N PHE A 290 -7.52 1.76 15.33
CA PHE A 290 -6.61 2.32 14.32
C PHE A 290 -7.26 3.52 13.61
N GLN A 291 -8.51 3.37 13.13
CA GLN A 291 -9.25 4.46 12.47
C GLN A 291 -9.34 5.70 13.37
N GLN A 292 -9.68 5.52 14.66
CA GLN A 292 -9.76 6.61 15.63
C GLN A 292 -8.40 7.29 15.89
N ALA A 293 -7.33 6.51 16.03
CA ALA A 293 -5.98 7.04 16.23
C ALA A 293 -5.52 7.84 15.00
N LEU A 294 -5.76 7.32 13.80
CA LEU A 294 -5.43 7.99 12.54
C LEU A 294 -6.28 9.25 12.34
N ALA A 295 -7.59 9.19 12.60
CA ALA A 295 -8.50 10.32 12.53
C ALA A 295 -8.05 11.46 13.48
N LYS A 296 -7.65 11.13 14.69
CA LYS A 296 -7.09 12.10 15.65
C LYS A 296 -5.80 12.74 15.11
N LYS A 297 -4.91 11.95 14.51
CA LYS A 297 -3.65 12.45 13.94
C LYS A 297 -3.88 13.37 12.75
N LEU A 298 -4.84 13.05 11.89
CA LEU A 298 -5.15 13.80 10.66
C LEU A 298 -6.14 14.95 10.87
N GLY A 299 -6.88 14.96 11.99
CA GLY A 299 -7.92 15.96 12.27
C GLY A 299 -9.19 15.77 11.42
N THR A 300 -9.40 14.59 10.84
CA THR A 300 -10.59 14.23 10.04
C THR A 300 -11.03 12.81 10.37
N PRO A 301 -12.35 12.51 10.40
CA PRO A 301 -12.84 11.15 10.58
C PRO A 301 -12.63 10.26 9.35
N GLU A 302 -12.36 10.87 8.21
CA GLU A 302 -12.24 10.20 6.91
C GLU A 302 -10.81 9.71 6.72
N THR A 303 -10.53 8.50 7.21
CA THR A 303 -9.17 7.94 7.18
C THR A 303 -8.80 7.43 5.78
N PRO A 304 -7.67 7.89 5.22
CA PRO A 304 -7.19 7.46 3.93
C PRO A 304 -6.60 6.04 3.99
N GLN A 305 -6.86 5.24 2.95
CA GLN A 305 -6.44 3.84 2.89
C GLN A 305 -4.92 3.61 2.94
N TRP A 306 -4.16 4.52 2.37
CA TRP A 306 -2.71 4.37 2.23
C TRP A 306 -1.98 4.43 3.57
N ALA A 307 -2.60 5.06 4.56
CA ALA A 307 -2.09 5.10 5.93
C ALA A 307 -1.97 3.70 6.54
N LEU A 308 -2.91 2.78 6.23
CA LEU A 308 -2.85 1.41 6.69
C LEU A 308 -1.58 0.70 6.19
N LEU A 309 -1.21 0.89 4.92
CA LEU A 309 -0.02 0.26 4.35
C LEU A 309 1.28 0.84 4.92
N GLY A 310 1.34 2.15 5.13
CA GLY A 310 2.46 2.80 5.81
C GLY A 310 2.63 2.31 7.25
N TYR A 311 1.53 2.23 8.00
CA TYR A 311 1.48 1.70 9.35
C TYR A 311 1.96 0.24 9.40
N ASN A 312 1.39 -0.63 8.58
CA ASN A 312 1.74 -2.04 8.55
C ASN A 312 3.22 -2.26 8.17
N GLY A 313 3.75 -1.46 7.24
CA GLY A 313 5.17 -1.53 6.87
C GLY A 313 6.10 -1.34 8.07
N VAL A 314 5.83 -0.32 8.90
CA VAL A 314 6.61 -0.05 10.12
C VAL A 314 6.42 -1.16 11.15
N MET A 315 5.19 -1.68 11.31
CA MET A 315 4.92 -2.75 12.27
C MET A 315 5.64 -4.05 11.88
N PHE A 316 5.72 -4.38 10.60
CA PHE A 316 6.54 -5.51 10.10
C PHE A 316 8.04 -5.27 10.33
N ALA A 317 8.55 -4.08 10.04
CA ALA A 317 9.94 -3.73 10.28
C ALA A 317 10.30 -3.86 11.77
N ALA A 318 9.46 -3.33 12.66
CA ALA A 318 9.66 -3.42 14.10
C ALA A 318 9.66 -4.87 14.59
N ALA A 319 8.66 -5.65 14.22
CA ALA A 319 8.55 -7.05 14.61
C ALA A 319 9.72 -7.91 14.09
N ALA A 320 10.21 -7.62 12.88
CA ALA A 320 11.38 -8.29 12.32
C ALA A 320 12.66 -7.96 13.09
N ILE A 321 12.89 -6.70 13.43
CA ILE A 321 14.05 -6.27 14.22
C ILE A 321 14.00 -6.87 15.64
N GLU A 322 12.82 -6.88 16.28
CA GLU A 322 12.62 -7.52 17.59
C GLU A 322 12.89 -9.03 17.54
N LYS A 323 12.37 -9.73 16.51
CA LYS A 323 12.59 -11.18 16.31
C LYS A 323 14.07 -11.47 16.01
N ALA A 324 14.71 -10.67 15.17
CA ALA A 324 16.12 -10.81 14.84
C ALA A 324 17.05 -10.46 16.01
N ARG A 325 16.61 -9.64 16.97
CA ARG A 325 17.42 -9.01 18.03
C ARG A 325 18.69 -8.38 17.49
N SER A 326 18.62 -7.79 16.28
CA SER A 326 19.76 -7.29 15.52
C SER A 326 19.32 -6.22 14.53
N LEU A 327 20.26 -5.34 14.17
CA LEU A 327 20.10 -4.38 13.06
C LEU A 327 20.84 -4.82 11.80
N ASP A 328 21.40 -6.01 11.82
CA ASP A 328 22.03 -6.64 10.65
C ASP A 328 20.96 -6.99 9.60
N SER A 329 21.18 -6.57 8.35
CA SER A 329 20.20 -6.72 7.27
C SER A 329 19.87 -8.18 6.94
N ASP A 330 20.87 -9.09 6.98
CA ASP A 330 20.63 -10.50 6.70
C ASP A 330 19.72 -11.13 7.77
N LYS A 331 19.93 -10.75 9.04
CA LYS A 331 19.11 -11.22 10.16
C LYS A 331 17.70 -10.62 10.13
N ILE A 332 17.55 -9.36 9.74
CA ILE A 332 16.23 -8.72 9.58
C ILE A 332 15.48 -9.40 8.42
N ALA A 333 16.14 -9.63 7.30
CA ALA A 333 15.56 -10.31 6.15
C ALA A 333 15.08 -11.72 6.53
N ALA A 334 15.94 -12.54 7.15
CA ALA A 334 15.56 -13.86 7.63
C ALA A 334 14.41 -13.84 8.66
N ALA A 335 14.32 -12.79 9.48
CA ALA A 335 13.23 -12.62 10.43
C ALA A 335 11.90 -12.26 9.76
N LEU A 336 11.91 -11.58 8.61
CA LEU A 336 10.72 -11.25 7.81
C LEU A 336 10.13 -12.47 7.11
N GLU A 337 10.96 -13.45 6.74
CA GLU A 337 10.49 -14.66 6.10
C GLU A 337 9.53 -15.45 6.99
N GLY A 338 8.30 -15.66 6.53
CA GLY A 338 7.24 -16.34 7.26
C GLY A 338 6.69 -15.55 8.46
N LEU A 339 7.07 -14.28 8.62
CA LEU A 339 6.62 -13.46 9.74
C LEU A 339 5.12 -13.15 9.62
N THR A 340 4.39 -13.45 10.67
CA THR A 340 2.98 -13.06 10.86
C THR A 340 2.90 -11.99 11.96
N ILE A 341 2.21 -10.91 11.67
CA ILE A 341 1.88 -9.89 12.67
C ILE A 341 0.36 -9.65 12.71
N LYS A 342 -0.13 -9.16 13.84
CA LYS A 342 -1.49 -8.66 13.96
C LYS A 342 -1.51 -7.23 13.40
N THR A 343 -2.29 -7.00 12.36
CA THR A 343 -2.54 -5.68 11.78
C THR A 343 -3.91 -5.16 12.19
N PRO A 344 -4.25 -3.89 11.93
CA PRO A 344 -5.60 -3.38 12.17
C PRO A 344 -6.71 -4.17 11.47
N VAL A 345 -6.42 -4.75 10.31
CA VAL A 345 -7.39 -5.54 9.50
C VAL A 345 -7.19 -7.06 9.64
N GLY A 346 -6.66 -7.51 10.77
CA GLY A 346 -6.42 -8.92 11.06
C GLY A 346 -4.98 -9.37 10.89
N PRO A 347 -4.70 -10.67 11.02
CA PRO A 347 -3.34 -11.20 10.89
C PRO A 347 -2.87 -11.16 9.43
N VAL A 348 -1.66 -10.68 9.23
CA VAL A 348 -1.00 -10.65 7.91
C VAL A 348 0.34 -11.40 8.01
N THR A 349 0.60 -12.26 7.03
CA THR A 349 1.82 -13.06 6.94
C THR A 349 2.59 -12.68 5.69
N ILE A 350 3.90 -12.57 5.80
CA ILE A 350 4.81 -12.53 4.65
C ILE A 350 5.21 -13.96 4.31
N ASP A 351 4.95 -14.42 3.09
CA ASP A 351 5.37 -15.73 2.63
C ASP A 351 6.90 -15.83 2.55
N ALA A 352 7.45 -16.91 3.11
CA ALA A 352 8.90 -17.09 3.23
C ALA A 352 9.62 -17.29 1.89
N LYS A 353 8.91 -17.76 0.86
CA LYS A 353 9.51 -18.06 -0.46
C LYS A 353 9.41 -16.91 -1.44
N THR A 354 8.28 -16.20 -1.37
CA THR A 354 7.97 -15.13 -2.33
C THR A 354 8.17 -13.75 -1.76
N HIS A 355 8.34 -13.60 -0.44
CA HIS A 355 8.40 -12.33 0.28
C HIS A 355 7.16 -11.42 0.07
N GLN A 356 6.06 -12.03 -0.41
CA GLN A 356 4.78 -11.36 -0.59
C GLN A 356 3.92 -11.52 0.66
N SER A 357 3.30 -10.43 1.11
CA SER A 357 2.29 -10.55 2.17
C SER A 357 0.93 -10.98 1.63
N ASN A 358 0.11 -11.57 2.49
CA ASN A 358 -1.29 -11.88 2.19
C ASN A 358 -2.24 -10.76 2.65
N THR A 359 -1.81 -9.51 2.57
CA THR A 359 -2.68 -8.36 2.90
C THR A 359 -3.96 -8.42 2.09
N GLY A 360 -5.09 -8.44 2.81
CA GLY A 360 -6.43 -8.42 2.20
C GLY A 360 -6.86 -7.03 1.77
N MET A 361 -7.91 -6.99 0.97
CA MET A 361 -8.55 -5.77 0.47
C MET A 361 -10.06 -5.88 0.58
N PHE A 362 -10.71 -4.74 0.79
CA PHE A 362 -12.15 -4.63 0.64
C PHE A 362 -12.51 -4.52 -0.85
N TRP A 363 -13.51 -5.27 -1.27
CA TRP A 363 -14.05 -5.27 -2.63
C TRP A 363 -15.55 -5.14 -2.60
N GLY A 364 -16.12 -4.40 -3.53
CA GLY A 364 -17.58 -4.29 -3.65
C GLY A 364 -18.04 -3.24 -4.66
N PRO A 365 -19.35 -3.24 -4.94
CA PRO A 365 -19.96 -2.22 -5.76
C PRO A 365 -20.05 -0.90 -5.01
N MET A 366 -19.83 0.19 -5.75
CA MET A 366 -19.97 1.56 -5.24
C MET A 366 -21.41 2.04 -5.43
N VAL A 367 -22.11 2.27 -4.32
CA VAL A 367 -23.55 2.60 -4.30
C VAL A 367 -23.81 3.98 -3.72
N LYS A 368 -24.90 4.61 -4.17
CA LYS A 368 -25.41 5.85 -3.59
C LYS A 368 -26.18 5.55 -2.30
N LYS A 369 -25.94 6.31 -1.26
CA LYS A 369 -26.70 6.23 0.01
C LYS A 369 -27.43 7.54 0.28
N PRO A 370 -28.65 7.50 0.82
CA PRO A 370 -29.35 8.70 1.28
C PRO A 370 -28.51 9.47 2.29
N GLY A 371 -28.44 10.79 2.15
CA GLY A 371 -27.70 11.66 3.07
C GLY A 371 -26.20 11.66 2.89
N LYS A 372 -25.65 10.97 1.88
CA LYS A 372 -24.22 11.02 1.51
C LYS A 372 -24.07 11.72 0.16
N ASP A 373 -23.09 12.61 0.04
CA ASP A 373 -22.72 13.25 -1.22
C ASP A 373 -21.65 12.48 -2.02
N TYR A 374 -21.19 11.35 -1.47
CA TYR A 374 -20.25 10.42 -2.09
C TYR A 374 -20.80 8.98 -2.11
N ARG A 375 -20.21 8.12 -2.94
CA ARG A 375 -20.55 6.69 -3.00
C ARG A 375 -19.85 5.94 -1.87
N VAL A 376 -20.52 4.89 -1.38
CA VAL A 376 -19.96 3.92 -0.43
C VAL A 376 -19.92 2.53 -1.06
N MET A 377 -18.98 1.70 -0.62
CA MET A 377 -18.95 0.28 -1.00
C MET A 377 -20.01 -0.49 -0.20
N GLU A 378 -20.93 -1.16 -0.91
CA GLU A 378 -21.94 -2.01 -0.27
C GLU A 378 -22.58 -2.98 -1.29
N PRO A 379 -22.61 -4.32 -1.02
CA PRO A 379 -22.00 -4.94 0.14
C PRO A 379 -20.46 -4.89 0.11
N VAL A 380 -19.87 -4.94 1.29
CA VAL A 380 -18.41 -5.02 1.45
C VAL A 380 -17.99 -6.48 1.57
N GLU A 381 -17.00 -6.90 0.79
CA GLU A 381 -16.37 -8.22 0.89
C GLU A 381 -14.88 -8.04 1.17
N PHE A 382 -14.37 -8.58 2.29
CA PHE A 382 -12.94 -8.56 2.58
C PHE A 382 -12.30 -9.82 2.01
N ILE A 383 -11.45 -9.64 1.00
CA ILE A 383 -10.76 -10.73 0.31
C ILE A 383 -9.29 -10.71 0.73
N GLN A 384 -8.89 -11.76 1.45
CA GLN A 384 -7.51 -11.98 1.86
C GLN A 384 -6.94 -13.20 1.13
N PRO A 385 -5.82 -13.06 0.40
CA PRO A 385 -5.17 -14.17 -0.27
C PRO A 385 -4.70 -15.24 0.72
N LYS A 386 -4.77 -16.50 0.31
CA LYS A 386 -4.17 -17.63 1.03
C LYS A 386 -2.93 -18.08 0.28
N PHE A 387 -1.84 -18.33 1.01
CA PHE A 387 -0.61 -18.92 0.46
C PHE A 387 -0.72 -20.44 0.44
#